data_148e9a269ccffef80da169dfaffce491
#
_entry.id   148e9a269ccffef80da169dfaffce491
#
_cell.length_a   1.000
_cell.length_b   1.000
_cell.length_c   1.000
_cell.angle_alpha   90.00
_cell.angle_beta   90.00
_cell.angle_gamma   90.00
#
_symmetry.space_group_name_H-M   'P 1'
#
loop_
_entity.id
_entity.type
_entity.pdbx_description
1 polymer ?
#
loop_
_entity_poly.entity_id
_entity_poly.type
_entity_poly.pdbx_seq_one_letter_code
_entity_poly.pdbx_strand_id
1 'polypeptide(L)'
;MRNLRRREFITLLGGAAAAWPLAARAQQPELPVIGLLSGGTPGVSAALAAKAATTTIPIVFEGGPDPVELGLVTSLNRPGGNVTGISNFSAVLVAKQIELLHEMLPNSTVIGVLVNPTSPSLAESTARDAQAAGRALGKQIHILNASTEDQIDAAFASLARVRTDALLIGGDAFFVSRRAQLITMATRHGLPTIYNAREVPAAGGLMSYGASLVDAYRQTGVYTGKILKGAKPAELPVMQPTKFELVINLTTAKAFGLKIPPTLLARADEVIE
;
A
#
# COMPACT_ATOMS: atom_id res chain seq x y z
N MET A 1 -12.94 4.26 79.26
CA MET A 1 -12.93 4.91 77.96
C MET A 1 -11.65 5.73 77.80
N ARG A 2 -10.73 5.31 76.98
CA ARG A 2 -9.43 5.96 76.86
C ARG A 2 -9.55 7.08 75.77
N ASN A 3 -9.45 8.33 76.20
CA ASN A 3 -9.45 9.50 75.33
C ASN A 3 -8.18 9.51 74.53
N LEU A 4 -8.30 9.24 73.25
CA LEU A 4 -7.23 9.44 72.23
C LEU A 4 -6.85 10.94 72.24
N ARG A 5 -5.57 11.25 72.49
CA ARG A 5 -5.08 12.61 72.48
C ARG A 5 -5.11 13.17 71.06
N ARG A 6 -5.53 14.40 70.92
CA ARG A 6 -5.68 15.13 69.64
C ARG A 6 -4.47 15.03 68.71
N ARG A 7 -3.29 14.82 69.30
CA ARG A 7 -2.03 14.62 68.54
C ARG A 7 -1.94 13.27 67.83
N GLU A 8 -2.47 12.18 68.37
CA GLU A 8 -2.46 10.84 67.77
C GLU A 8 -3.45 10.73 66.63
N PHE A 9 -4.54 11.49 66.67
CA PHE A 9 -5.51 11.55 65.57
C PHE A 9 -4.98 12.30 64.39
N ILE A 10 -4.17 13.36 64.58
CA ILE A 10 -3.55 14.13 63.50
C ILE A 10 -2.44 13.33 62.79
N THR A 11 -1.67 12.52 63.52
CA THR A 11 -0.64 11.65 62.93
C THR A 11 -1.23 10.49 62.11
N LEU A 12 -2.35 9.94 62.50
CA LEU A 12 -3.06 8.91 61.73
C LEU A 12 -3.69 9.45 60.46
N LEU A 13 -4.23 10.67 60.49
CA LEU A 13 -4.75 11.34 59.28
C LEU A 13 -3.65 11.82 58.32
N GLY A 14 -2.51 12.27 58.84
CA GLY A 14 -1.38 12.68 58.03
C GLY A 14 -0.70 11.51 57.31
N GLY A 15 -0.64 10.33 57.94
CA GLY A 15 -0.09 9.12 57.32
C GLY A 15 -0.97 8.55 56.20
N ALA A 16 -2.29 8.63 56.35
CA ALA A 16 -3.24 8.19 55.28
C ALA A 16 -3.26 9.11 54.05
N ALA A 17 -3.05 10.42 54.25
CA ALA A 17 -3.01 11.38 53.16
C ALA A 17 -1.71 11.32 52.35
N ALA A 18 -0.58 10.88 52.94
CA ALA A 18 0.70 10.75 52.23
C ALA A 18 0.80 9.47 51.36
N ALA A 19 0.01 8.44 51.69
CA ALA A 19 -0.01 7.18 50.91
C ALA A 19 -0.94 7.22 49.68
N TRP A 20 -1.90 8.17 49.66
CA TRP A 20 -2.90 8.26 48.59
C TRP A 20 -2.30 8.55 47.17
N PRO A 21 -1.33 9.46 47.00
CA PRO A 21 -0.78 9.73 45.65
C PRO A 21 0.11 8.62 45.13
N LEU A 22 0.68 7.76 45.96
CA LEU A 22 1.51 6.63 45.52
C LEU A 22 0.66 5.44 45.05
N ALA A 23 -0.49 5.19 45.69
CA ALA A 23 -1.42 4.15 45.23
C ALA A 23 -2.15 4.53 43.94
N ALA A 24 -2.45 5.81 43.75
CA ALA A 24 -3.08 6.28 42.49
C ALA A 24 -2.16 6.20 41.26
N ARG A 25 -0.84 6.25 41.45
CA ARG A 25 0.12 6.04 40.36
C ARG A 25 0.32 4.57 39.96
N ALA A 26 0.04 3.65 40.88
CA ALA A 26 0.17 2.21 40.63
C ALA A 26 -1.00 1.60 39.84
N GLN A 27 -2.05 2.37 39.56
CA GLN A 27 -3.27 1.93 38.88
C GLN A 27 -3.53 2.66 37.54
N GLN A 28 -2.56 3.39 36.98
CA GLN A 28 -2.70 3.74 35.57
C GLN A 28 -2.53 2.46 34.78
N PRO A 29 -3.57 1.93 34.10
CA PRO A 29 -3.37 0.82 33.18
C PRO A 29 -2.35 1.30 32.15
N GLU A 30 -1.32 0.48 31.93
CA GLU A 30 -0.37 0.75 30.86
C GLU A 30 -1.19 0.99 29.60
N LEU A 31 -1.01 2.17 28.98
CA LEU A 31 -1.70 2.49 27.75
C LEU A 31 -1.31 1.42 26.72
N PRO A 32 -2.27 0.76 26.07
CA PRO A 32 -1.95 -0.25 25.08
C PRO A 32 -1.13 0.39 23.95
N VAL A 33 0.02 -0.17 23.67
CA VAL A 33 0.92 0.28 22.59
C VAL A 33 0.66 -0.56 21.36
N ILE A 34 0.40 0.09 20.23
CA ILE A 34 0.24 -0.54 18.92
C ILE A 34 1.18 0.14 17.94
N GLY A 35 1.99 -0.65 17.24
CA GLY A 35 2.76 -0.17 16.11
C GLY A 35 1.88 -0.14 14.85
N LEU A 36 1.71 1.04 14.25
CA LEU A 36 1.09 1.21 12.93
C LEU A 36 2.18 1.51 11.91
N LEU A 37 2.29 0.67 10.88
CA LEU A 37 3.30 0.77 9.83
C LEU A 37 2.61 0.78 8.48
N SER A 38 2.72 1.89 7.77
CA SER A 38 1.99 2.19 6.54
C SER A 38 2.94 2.43 5.37
N GLY A 39 2.49 2.02 4.19
CA GLY A 39 2.89 2.53 2.89
C GLY A 39 4.27 2.12 2.35
N GLY A 40 4.28 1.44 1.23
CA GLY A 40 5.44 1.23 0.38
C GLY A 40 6.51 0.28 0.92
N THR A 41 7.60 0.14 0.18
CA THR A 41 8.75 -0.71 0.51
C THR A 41 9.35 -0.39 1.90
N PRO A 42 9.48 0.89 2.34
CA PRO A 42 9.89 1.20 3.70
C PRO A 42 8.95 0.67 4.78
N GLY A 43 7.64 0.62 4.52
CA GLY A 43 6.63 0.16 5.49
C GLY A 43 6.77 -1.31 5.85
N VAL A 44 7.00 -2.18 4.86
CA VAL A 44 7.20 -3.62 5.10
C VAL A 44 8.54 -3.89 5.77
N SER A 45 9.62 -3.21 5.36
CA SER A 45 10.92 -3.31 6.02
C SER A 45 10.82 -2.85 7.47
N ALA A 46 10.06 -1.79 7.75
CA ALA A 46 9.78 -1.32 9.10
C ALA A 46 8.95 -2.35 9.90
N ALA A 47 7.96 -3.01 9.27
CA ALA A 47 7.16 -4.05 9.92
C ALA A 47 8.02 -5.29 10.28
N LEU A 48 8.94 -5.70 9.41
CA LEU A 48 9.90 -6.77 9.69
C LEU A 48 10.85 -6.40 10.83
N ALA A 49 11.37 -5.18 10.82
CA ALA A 49 12.20 -4.68 11.89
C ALA A 49 11.46 -4.60 13.24
N ALA A 50 10.21 -4.11 13.22
CA ALA A 50 9.36 -4.09 14.40
C ALA A 50 9.05 -5.51 14.92
N LYS A 51 8.74 -6.45 14.03
CA LYS A 51 8.53 -7.87 14.39
C LYS A 51 9.76 -8.47 15.04
N ALA A 52 10.95 -8.14 14.56
CA ALA A 52 12.22 -8.61 15.15
C ALA A 52 12.47 -7.97 16.53
N ALA A 53 12.01 -6.74 16.76
CA ALA A 53 12.22 -6.01 18.01
C ALA A 53 11.27 -6.39 19.13
N THR A 54 10.09 -6.94 18.83
CA THR A 54 9.07 -7.30 19.84
C THR A 54 8.20 -8.49 19.41
N THR A 55 7.85 -9.34 20.38
CA THR A 55 6.88 -10.43 20.20
C THR A 55 5.56 -10.18 20.92
N THR A 56 5.48 -9.10 21.72
CA THR A 56 4.33 -8.81 22.60
C THR A 56 3.55 -7.58 22.17
N ILE A 57 4.22 -6.54 21.64
CA ILE A 57 3.54 -5.34 21.16
C ILE A 57 2.82 -5.66 19.85
N PRO A 58 1.49 -5.47 19.78
CA PRO A 58 0.73 -5.64 18.54
C PRO A 58 1.25 -4.74 17.43
N ILE A 59 1.40 -5.31 16.23
CA ILE A 59 1.83 -4.59 15.03
C ILE A 59 0.72 -4.72 13.99
N VAL A 60 0.25 -3.58 13.48
CA VAL A 60 -0.70 -3.51 12.37
C VAL A 60 0.02 -2.91 11.18
N PHE A 61 0.20 -3.68 10.10
CA PHE A 61 0.81 -3.18 8.86
C PHE A 61 -0.24 -2.84 7.81
N GLU A 62 0.13 -1.97 6.89
CA GLU A 62 -0.64 -1.65 5.68
C GLU A 62 0.31 -1.61 4.48
N GLY A 63 -0.08 -2.25 3.38
CA GLY A 63 0.66 -2.25 2.12
C GLY A 63 1.65 -3.39 1.96
N GLY A 64 2.55 -3.22 1.00
CA GLY A 64 3.68 -4.11 0.74
C GLY A 64 3.39 -5.31 -0.17
N PRO A 65 4.45 -6.05 -0.50
CA PRO A 65 4.37 -7.34 -1.20
C PRO A 65 3.77 -8.43 -0.30
N ASP A 66 3.75 -9.67 -0.78
CA ASP A 66 3.15 -10.80 -0.06
C ASP A 66 3.74 -10.95 1.36
N PRO A 67 2.94 -10.73 2.42
CA PRO A 67 3.44 -10.78 3.79
C PRO A 67 3.79 -12.21 4.25
N VAL A 68 3.32 -13.24 3.56
CA VAL A 68 3.67 -14.64 3.84
C VAL A 68 5.05 -14.96 3.23
N GLU A 69 5.28 -14.59 1.96
CA GLU A 69 6.59 -14.75 1.31
C GLU A 69 7.71 -14.02 2.09
N LEU A 70 7.40 -12.86 2.64
CA LEU A 70 8.33 -12.07 3.45
C LEU A 70 8.50 -12.62 4.88
N GLY A 71 7.77 -13.66 5.27
CA GLY A 71 7.81 -14.18 6.63
C GLY A 71 7.26 -13.21 7.68
N LEU A 72 6.49 -12.21 7.28
CA LEU A 72 5.87 -11.26 8.21
C LEU A 72 4.74 -11.93 9.00
N VAL A 73 3.97 -12.78 8.34
CA VAL A 73 2.92 -13.62 8.92
C VAL A 73 3.05 -15.06 8.44
N THR A 74 2.47 -16.02 9.17
CA THR A 74 2.54 -17.44 8.79
C THR A 74 1.54 -17.81 7.69
N SER A 75 0.37 -17.16 7.69
CA SER A 75 -0.63 -17.23 6.63
C SER A 75 -1.57 -16.02 6.71
N LEU A 76 -2.28 -15.73 5.62
CA LEU A 76 -3.24 -14.62 5.62
C LEU A 76 -4.41 -14.85 6.57
N ASN A 77 -4.95 -16.09 6.62
CA ASN A 77 -6.09 -16.41 7.46
C ASN A 77 -5.75 -16.53 8.95
N ARG A 78 -4.52 -16.92 9.28
CA ARG A 78 -4.01 -17.05 10.65
C ARG A 78 -2.60 -16.50 10.71
N PRO A 79 -2.45 -15.20 10.95
CA PRO A 79 -1.16 -14.53 10.91
C PRO A 79 -0.13 -15.12 11.87
N GLY A 80 -0.59 -15.51 13.06
CA GLY A 80 0.27 -16.01 14.14
C GLY A 80 1.10 -14.88 14.77
N GLY A 81 1.39 -15.00 16.06
CA GLY A 81 2.19 -13.99 16.76
C GLY A 81 1.48 -12.64 16.95
N ASN A 82 2.26 -11.55 16.92
CA ASN A 82 1.80 -10.20 17.26
C ASN A 82 1.57 -9.29 16.04
N VAL A 83 1.61 -9.83 14.82
CA VAL A 83 1.51 -9.06 13.57
C VAL A 83 0.23 -9.41 12.82
N THR A 84 -0.51 -8.41 12.38
CA THR A 84 -1.63 -8.51 11.42
C THR A 84 -1.70 -7.24 10.60
N GLY A 85 -2.62 -7.15 9.63
CA GLY A 85 -2.76 -5.92 8.85
C GLY A 85 -3.55 -6.08 7.57
N ILE A 86 -3.32 -5.12 6.68
CA ILE A 86 -3.93 -5.02 5.36
C ILE A 86 -2.81 -5.14 4.32
N SER A 87 -2.86 -6.19 3.50
CA SER A 87 -1.91 -6.37 2.39
C SER A 87 -2.50 -5.80 1.12
N ASN A 88 -1.79 -4.88 0.46
CA ASN A 88 -2.20 -4.36 -0.85
C ASN A 88 -1.74 -5.27 -1.99
N PHE A 89 -1.07 -6.38 -1.67
CA PHE A 89 -0.68 -7.37 -2.66
C PHE A 89 -1.92 -8.03 -3.27
N SER A 90 -1.99 -8.01 -4.60
CA SER A 90 -3.00 -8.74 -5.35
C SER A 90 -2.38 -9.24 -6.66
N ALA A 91 -2.24 -10.55 -6.79
CA ALA A 91 -1.74 -11.19 -8.01
C ALA A 91 -2.61 -10.89 -9.24
N VAL A 92 -3.90 -10.59 -9.02
CA VAL A 92 -4.83 -10.23 -10.12
C VAL A 92 -4.68 -8.77 -10.59
N LEU A 93 -3.99 -7.91 -9.85
CA LEU A 93 -3.92 -6.47 -10.16
C LEU A 93 -3.19 -6.20 -11.47
N VAL A 94 -2.00 -6.78 -11.63
CA VAL A 94 -1.16 -6.61 -12.82
C VAL A 94 -1.86 -7.14 -14.07
N ALA A 95 -2.45 -8.33 -13.98
CA ALA A 95 -3.21 -8.91 -15.08
C ALA A 95 -4.36 -7.98 -15.50
N LYS A 96 -5.10 -7.44 -14.54
CA LYS A 96 -6.20 -6.50 -14.81
C LYS A 96 -5.73 -5.18 -15.42
N GLN A 97 -4.59 -4.66 -14.97
CA GLN A 97 -4.00 -3.47 -15.57
C GLN A 97 -3.60 -3.70 -17.06
N ILE A 98 -3.04 -4.86 -17.37
CA ILE A 98 -2.72 -5.24 -18.76
C ILE A 98 -3.99 -5.39 -19.60
N GLU A 99 -5.06 -6.02 -19.05
CA GLU A 99 -6.37 -6.09 -19.71
C GLU A 99 -6.95 -4.71 -20.02
N LEU A 100 -6.90 -3.78 -19.06
CA LEU A 100 -7.39 -2.42 -19.25
C LEU A 100 -6.61 -1.65 -20.31
N LEU A 101 -5.27 -1.83 -20.36
CA LEU A 101 -4.45 -1.28 -21.43
C LEU A 101 -4.83 -1.89 -22.79
N HIS A 102 -5.04 -3.20 -22.86
CA HIS A 102 -5.49 -3.87 -24.07
C HIS A 102 -6.87 -3.39 -24.54
N GLU A 103 -7.82 -3.22 -23.61
CA GLU A 103 -9.16 -2.70 -23.93
C GLU A 103 -9.08 -1.26 -24.46
N MET A 104 -8.23 -0.43 -23.86
CA MET A 104 -8.00 0.95 -24.32
C MET A 104 -7.27 1.01 -25.67
N LEU A 105 -6.32 0.10 -25.90
CA LEU A 105 -5.44 0.04 -27.07
C LEU A 105 -5.45 -1.37 -27.68
N PRO A 106 -6.53 -1.81 -28.32
CA PRO A 106 -6.67 -3.19 -28.79
C PRO A 106 -5.60 -3.58 -29.84
N ASN A 107 -5.13 -2.62 -30.62
CA ASN A 107 -4.11 -2.82 -31.64
C ASN A 107 -2.66 -2.75 -31.11
N SER A 108 -2.47 -2.49 -29.81
CA SER A 108 -1.12 -2.51 -29.22
C SER A 108 -0.49 -3.88 -29.38
N THR A 109 0.81 -3.92 -29.58
CA THR A 109 1.59 -5.16 -29.73
C THR A 109 2.60 -5.32 -28.60
N VAL A 110 3.18 -4.20 -28.16
CA VAL A 110 4.24 -4.17 -27.14
C VAL A 110 3.80 -3.31 -25.95
N ILE A 111 3.82 -3.89 -24.76
CA ILE A 111 3.56 -3.19 -23.50
C ILE A 111 4.84 -3.19 -22.66
N GLY A 112 5.32 -2.00 -22.29
CA GLY A 112 6.39 -1.83 -21.33
C GLY A 112 5.88 -2.04 -19.90
N VAL A 113 6.72 -2.60 -19.04
CA VAL A 113 6.45 -2.73 -17.61
C VAL A 113 7.66 -2.25 -16.83
N LEU A 114 7.50 -1.15 -16.09
CA LEU A 114 8.57 -0.57 -15.30
C LEU A 114 8.50 -1.11 -13.87
N VAL A 115 9.59 -1.72 -13.39
CA VAL A 115 9.71 -2.31 -12.06
C VAL A 115 10.92 -1.77 -11.31
N ASN A 116 10.87 -1.77 -9.98
CA ASN A 116 11.96 -1.35 -9.13
C ASN A 116 12.78 -2.56 -8.65
N PRO A 117 14.01 -2.77 -9.14
CA PRO A 117 14.84 -3.92 -8.75
C PRO A 117 15.30 -3.89 -7.29
N THR A 118 15.19 -2.75 -6.58
CA THR A 118 15.50 -2.68 -5.14
C THR A 118 14.39 -3.28 -4.26
N SER A 119 13.25 -3.64 -4.88
CA SER A 119 12.16 -4.40 -4.28
C SER A 119 12.01 -5.74 -5.04
N PRO A 120 12.95 -6.69 -4.90
CA PRO A 120 13.07 -7.85 -5.80
C PRO A 120 11.81 -8.72 -5.85
N SER A 121 11.24 -9.06 -4.71
CA SER A 121 10.01 -9.86 -4.62
C SER A 121 8.84 -9.24 -5.39
N LEU A 122 8.64 -7.91 -5.25
CA LEU A 122 7.61 -7.17 -5.97
C LEU A 122 7.92 -7.04 -7.47
N ALA A 123 9.17 -6.79 -7.83
CA ALA A 123 9.62 -6.67 -9.21
C ALA A 123 9.42 -8.00 -9.97
N GLU A 124 9.86 -9.11 -9.37
CA GLU A 124 9.74 -10.45 -9.95
C GLU A 124 8.28 -10.88 -10.09
N SER A 125 7.44 -10.68 -9.07
CA SER A 125 6.01 -11.01 -9.16
C SER A 125 5.32 -10.17 -10.23
N THR A 126 5.55 -8.85 -10.26
CA THR A 126 5.00 -7.95 -11.29
C THR A 126 5.41 -8.38 -12.70
N ALA A 127 6.69 -8.69 -12.90
CA ALA A 127 7.20 -9.13 -14.21
C ALA A 127 6.59 -10.46 -14.64
N ARG A 128 6.51 -11.44 -13.75
CA ARG A 128 5.92 -12.76 -14.01
C ARG A 128 4.45 -12.64 -14.37
N ASP A 129 3.68 -11.88 -13.60
CA ASP A 129 2.23 -11.72 -13.81
C ASP A 129 1.93 -10.93 -15.09
N ALA A 130 2.72 -9.88 -15.39
CA ALA A 130 2.61 -9.14 -16.63
C ALA A 130 2.91 -10.03 -17.84
N GLN A 131 3.97 -10.84 -17.80
CA GLN A 131 4.32 -11.77 -18.87
C GLN A 131 3.24 -12.84 -19.09
N ALA A 132 2.61 -13.35 -18.00
CA ALA A 132 1.52 -14.29 -18.09
C ALA A 132 0.28 -13.66 -18.76
N ALA A 133 -0.11 -12.46 -18.33
CA ALA A 133 -1.22 -11.71 -18.92
C ALA A 133 -0.94 -11.33 -20.40
N GLY A 134 0.29 -10.90 -20.70
CA GLY A 134 0.71 -10.59 -22.06
C GLY A 134 0.57 -11.81 -22.99
N ARG A 135 1.05 -12.98 -22.56
CA ARG A 135 0.88 -14.24 -23.35
C ARG A 135 -0.59 -14.56 -23.60
N ALA A 136 -1.45 -14.41 -22.59
CA ALA A 136 -2.88 -14.68 -22.74
C ALA A 136 -3.58 -13.75 -23.74
N LEU A 137 -3.09 -12.50 -23.88
CA LEU A 137 -3.65 -11.49 -24.79
C LEU A 137 -2.87 -11.34 -26.09
N GLY A 138 -1.86 -12.18 -26.35
CA GLY A 138 -1.01 -12.08 -27.55
C GLY A 138 -0.16 -10.80 -27.59
N LYS A 139 0.21 -10.24 -26.43
CA LYS A 139 1.03 -9.04 -26.31
C LYS A 139 2.46 -9.38 -25.92
N GLN A 140 3.42 -8.65 -26.46
CA GLN A 140 4.81 -8.72 -26.04
C GLN A 140 5.00 -7.82 -24.81
N ILE A 141 5.58 -8.36 -23.74
CA ILE A 141 5.90 -7.61 -22.53
C ILE A 141 7.39 -7.29 -22.49
N HIS A 142 7.71 -6.02 -22.36
CA HIS A 142 9.08 -5.53 -22.23
C HIS A 142 9.31 -5.02 -20.81
N ILE A 143 10.10 -5.78 -20.01
CA ILE A 143 10.39 -5.43 -18.63
C ILE A 143 11.56 -4.45 -18.57
N LEU A 144 11.39 -3.35 -17.83
CA LEU A 144 12.41 -2.34 -17.59
C LEU A 144 12.62 -2.16 -16.09
N ASN A 145 13.86 -1.90 -15.71
CA ASN A 145 14.24 -1.67 -14.32
C ASN A 145 14.58 -0.20 -14.10
N ALA A 146 14.06 0.41 -13.02
CA ALA A 146 14.50 1.72 -12.56
C ALA A 146 14.38 1.84 -11.04
N SER A 147 15.43 2.32 -10.40
CA SER A 147 15.52 2.62 -8.97
C SER A 147 16.07 4.02 -8.70
N THR A 148 16.38 4.78 -9.75
CA THR A 148 16.84 6.17 -9.69
C THR A 148 16.13 7.00 -10.75
N GLU A 149 16.19 8.33 -10.63
CA GLU A 149 15.64 9.27 -11.63
C GLU A 149 16.26 9.06 -13.01
N ASP A 150 17.58 8.95 -13.08
CA ASP A 150 18.32 8.74 -14.33
C ASP A 150 17.92 7.41 -15.00
N GLN A 151 17.65 6.37 -14.20
CA GLN A 151 17.19 5.10 -14.73
C GLN A 151 15.75 5.16 -15.25
N ILE A 152 14.88 6.01 -14.69
CA ILE A 152 13.57 6.28 -15.28
C ILE A 152 13.75 6.90 -16.66
N ASP A 153 14.59 7.92 -16.79
CA ASP A 153 14.85 8.58 -18.09
C ASP A 153 15.42 7.62 -19.12
N ALA A 154 16.38 6.78 -18.71
CA ALA A 154 16.96 5.73 -19.56
C ALA A 154 15.92 4.68 -20.00
N ALA A 155 15.00 4.30 -19.08
CA ALA A 155 13.91 3.37 -19.41
C ALA A 155 12.99 3.94 -20.48
N PHE A 156 12.56 5.20 -20.38
CA PHE A 156 11.74 5.85 -21.41
C PHE A 156 12.47 5.97 -22.75
N ALA A 157 13.76 6.28 -22.75
CA ALA A 157 14.56 6.29 -23.96
C ALA A 157 14.65 4.88 -24.62
N SER A 158 14.67 3.82 -23.82
CA SER A 158 14.62 2.44 -24.31
C SER A 158 13.26 2.09 -24.91
N LEU A 159 12.16 2.47 -24.26
CA LEU A 159 10.77 2.25 -24.74
C LEU A 159 10.54 2.87 -26.11
N ALA A 160 11.09 4.07 -26.35
CA ALA A 160 11.00 4.73 -27.65
C ALA A 160 11.70 3.94 -28.78
N ARG A 161 12.84 3.28 -28.47
CA ARG A 161 13.59 2.47 -29.46
C ARG A 161 12.83 1.21 -29.89
N VAL A 162 12.13 0.56 -28.94
CA VAL A 162 11.38 -0.68 -29.20
C VAL A 162 9.93 -0.41 -29.64
N ARG A 163 9.56 0.85 -29.86
CA ARG A 163 8.23 1.28 -30.28
C ARG A 163 7.12 0.71 -29.38
N THR A 164 7.29 0.90 -28.08
CA THR A 164 6.32 0.45 -27.10
C THR A 164 5.01 1.24 -27.24
N ASP A 165 3.87 0.55 -27.22
CA ASP A 165 2.55 1.13 -27.45
C ASP A 165 1.89 1.65 -26.15
N ALA A 166 2.23 1.04 -25.01
CA ALA A 166 1.70 1.40 -23.70
C ALA A 166 2.68 1.03 -22.58
N LEU A 167 2.51 1.63 -21.42
CA LEU A 167 3.37 1.40 -20.24
C LEU A 167 2.53 1.09 -18.99
N LEU A 168 2.94 0.07 -18.26
CA LEU A 168 2.51 -0.21 -16.91
C LEU A 168 3.61 0.21 -15.93
N ILE A 169 3.28 1.03 -14.95
CA ILE A 169 4.18 1.36 -13.82
C ILE A 169 3.87 0.42 -12.66
N GLY A 170 4.84 -0.36 -12.24
CA GLY A 170 4.72 -1.26 -11.09
C GLY A 170 4.39 -0.54 -9.79
N GLY A 171 3.72 -1.23 -8.90
CA GLY A 171 3.21 -0.69 -7.63
C GLY A 171 4.28 -0.52 -6.56
N ASP A 172 5.28 0.34 -6.80
CA ASP A 172 6.36 0.62 -5.87
C ASP A 172 6.32 2.05 -5.34
N ALA A 173 6.67 2.26 -4.06
CA ALA A 173 6.67 3.58 -3.42
C ALA A 173 7.64 4.57 -4.08
N PHE A 174 8.74 4.08 -4.65
CA PHE A 174 9.65 4.90 -5.42
C PHE A 174 8.94 5.56 -6.59
N PHE A 175 8.18 4.80 -7.37
CA PHE A 175 7.43 5.34 -8.51
C PHE A 175 6.31 6.30 -8.09
N VAL A 176 5.64 6.04 -6.97
CA VAL A 176 4.66 6.98 -6.40
C VAL A 176 5.31 8.31 -6.03
N SER A 177 6.51 8.28 -5.43
CA SER A 177 7.27 9.49 -5.08
C SER A 177 7.78 10.24 -6.32
N ARG A 178 7.98 9.56 -7.44
CA ARG A 178 8.45 10.09 -8.74
C ARG A 178 7.32 10.30 -9.76
N ARG A 179 6.06 10.30 -9.31
CA ARG A 179 4.89 10.43 -10.20
C ARG A 179 4.96 11.63 -11.15
N ALA A 180 5.46 12.78 -10.69
CA ALA A 180 5.59 13.98 -11.52
C ALA A 180 6.56 13.75 -12.70
N GLN A 181 7.72 13.13 -12.46
CA GLN A 181 8.67 12.75 -13.49
C GLN A 181 8.04 11.74 -14.46
N LEU A 182 7.41 10.69 -13.96
CA LEU A 182 6.77 9.64 -14.76
C LEU A 182 5.66 10.20 -15.66
N ILE A 183 4.81 11.10 -15.14
CA ILE A 183 3.77 11.79 -15.92
C ILE A 183 4.41 12.64 -17.02
N THR A 184 5.43 13.44 -16.68
CA THR A 184 6.14 14.29 -17.65
C THR A 184 6.76 13.45 -18.77
N MET A 185 7.43 12.34 -18.42
CA MET A 185 8.06 11.46 -19.39
C MET A 185 7.02 10.75 -20.26
N ALA A 186 5.93 10.22 -19.68
CA ALA A 186 4.84 9.60 -20.41
C ALA A 186 4.22 10.58 -21.42
N THR A 187 3.96 11.81 -21.01
CA THR A 187 3.42 12.87 -21.87
C THR A 187 4.39 13.25 -22.98
N ARG A 188 5.66 13.45 -22.65
CA ARG A 188 6.71 13.81 -23.62
C ARG A 188 6.89 12.76 -24.72
N HIS A 189 6.78 11.49 -24.34
CA HIS A 189 6.93 10.38 -25.28
C HIS A 189 5.61 9.96 -25.94
N GLY A 190 4.48 10.61 -25.61
CA GLY A 190 3.16 10.23 -26.12
C GLY A 190 2.78 8.80 -25.75
N LEU A 191 3.21 8.31 -24.58
CA LEU A 191 3.10 6.90 -24.19
C LEU A 191 1.94 6.71 -23.20
N PRO A 192 0.82 6.10 -23.62
CA PRO A 192 -0.29 5.78 -22.75
C PRO A 192 0.16 4.91 -21.57
N THR A 193 -0.11 5.38 -20.34
CA THR A 193 0.45 4.77 -19.15
C THR A 193 -0.63 4.50 -18.10
N ILE A 194 -0.60 3.28 -17.50
CA ILE A 194 -1.42 2.90 -16.36
C ILE A 194 -0.57 2.86 -15.09
N TYR A 195 -1.16 3.35 -14.01
CA TYR A 195 -0.58 3.41 -12.67
C TYR A 195 -1.41 2.63 -11.67
N ASN A 196 -0.89 2.39 -10.47
CA ASN A 196 -1.64 1.71 -9.41
C ASN A 196 -2.27 2.68 -8.39
N ALA A 197 -1.94 3.97 -8.42
CA ALA A 197 -2.37 4.97 -7.45
C ALA A 197 -3.28 6.02 -8.08
N ARG A 198 -4.47 6.23 -7.53
CA ARG A 198 -5.48 7.18 -8.02
C ARG A 198 -5.00 8.65 -8.04
N GLU A 199 -4.01 8.97 -7.21
CA GLU A 199 -3.44 10.31 -7.15
C GLU A 199 -2.67 10.67 -8.43
N VAL A 200 -2.28 9.67 -9.23
CA VAL A 200 -1.50 9.92 -10.44
C VAL A 200 -2.36 10.47 -11.58
N PRO A 201 -3.54 9.91 -11.92
CA PRO A 201 -4.47 10.57 -12.85
C PRO A 201 -4.91 11.95 -12.38
N ALA A 202 -5.13 12.14 -11.07
CA ALA A 202 -5.48 13.45 -10.51
C ALA A 202 -4.35 14.50 -10.71
N ALA A 203 -3.09 14.04 -10.79
CA ALA A 203 -1.93 14.88 -11.08
C ALA A 203 -1.61 15.02 -12.59
N GLY A 204 -2.46 14.49 -13.49
CA GLY A 204 -2.26 14.57 -14.95
C GLY A 204 -1.81 13.26 -15.61
N GLY A 205 -1.69 12.15 -14.90
CA GLY A 205 -1.50 10.82 -15.51
C GLY A 205 -2.75 10.36 -16.26
N LEU A 206 -2.61 9.36 -17.14
CA LEU A 206 -3.72 8.93 -18.00
C LEU A 206 -4.75 8.11 -17.24
N MET A 207 -4.32 7.02 -16.59
CA MET A 207 -5.24 6.07 -16.00
C MET A 207 -4.58 5.38 -14.81
N SER A 208 -5.36 5.04 -13.79
CA SER A 208 -4.91 4.15 -12.72
C SER A 208 -5.93 3.04 -12.46
N TYR A 209 -5.43 1.90 -12.03
CA TYR A 209 -6.23 0.82 -11.46
C TYR A 209 -5.47 0.24 -10.26
N GLY A 210 -6.04 0.37 -9.08
CA GLY A 210 -5.40 -0.05 -7.83
C GLY A 210 -6.34 -0.16 -6.66
N ALA A 211 -5.81 -0.65 -5.54
CA ALA A 211 -6.56 -0.73 -4.29
C ALA A 211 -6.92 0.66 -3.77
N SER A 212 -8.11 0.78 -3.17
CA SER A 212 -8.52 2.01 -2.48
C SER A 212 -7.72 2.18 -1.19
N LEU A 213 -6.76 3.11 -1.20
CA LEU A 213 -5.97 3.44 0.00
C LEU A 213 -6.84 3.97 1.13
N VAL A 214 -7.91 4.72 0.80
CA VAL A 214 -8.87 5.21 1.80
C VAL A 214 -9.53 4.05 2.53
N ASP A 215 -9.96 3.01 1.80
CA ASP A 215 -10.54 1.82 2.42
C ASP A 215 -9.48 1.02 3.21
N ALA A 216 -8.26 0.89 2.70
CA ALA A 216 -7.16 0.22 3.40
C ALA A 216 -6.86 0.89 4.75
N TYR A 217 -6.74 2.22 4.80
CA TYR A 217 -6.54 2.96 6.04
C TYR A 217 -7.73 2.86 6.99
N ARG A 218 -8.96 2.88 6.46
CA ARG A 218 -10.16 2.67 7.26
C ARG A 218 -10.15 1.29 7.94
N GLN A 219 -9.82 0.23 7.19
CA GLN A 219 -9.71 -1.13 7.72
C GLN A 219 -8.58 -1.26 8.74
N THR A 220 -7.44 -0.60 8.50
CA THR A 220 -6.32 -0.53 9.46
C THR A 220 -6.77 0.10 10.78
N GLY A 221 -7.54 1.18 10.73
CA GLY A 221 -8.15 1.81 11.90
C GLY A 221 -9.13 0.88 12.63
N VAL A 222 -9.94 0.13 11.88
CA VAL A 222 -10.85 -0.89 12.46
C VAL A 222 -10.06 -1.98 13.19
N TYR A 223 -8.97 -2.47 12.61
CA TYR A 223 -8.11 -3.50 13.24
C TYR A 223 -7.44 -2.97 14.49
N THR A 224 -6.88 -1.78 14.42
CA THR A 224 -6.32 -1.08 15.58
C THR A 224 -7.35 -0.97 16.72
N GLY A 225 -8.58 -0.55 16.40
CA GLY A 225 -9.66 -0.46 17.39
C GLY A 225 -10.07 -1.81 17.98
N LYS A 226 -10.07 -2.90 17.20
CA LYS A 226 -10.33 -4.26 17.71
C LYS A 226 -9.24 -4.70 18.68
N ILE A 227 -7.97 -4.47 18.34
CA ILE A 227 -6.83 -4.85 19.19
C ILE A 227 -6.83 -4.05 20.51
N LEU A 228 -7.12 -2.75 20.46
CA LEU A 228 -7.29 -1.92 21.66
C LEU A 228 -8.43 -2.40 22.57
N LYS A 229 -9.42 -3.12 22.01
CA LYS A 229 -10.53 -3.76 22.76
C LYS A 229 -10.21 -5.19 23.18
N GLY A 230 -8.96 -5.66 23.00
CA GLY A 230 -8.49 -6.96 23.48
C GLY A 230 -8.45 -8.08 22.44
N ALA A 231 -8.75 -7.82 21.16
CA ALA A 231 -8.56 -8.82 20.12
C ALA A 231 -7.07 -9.11 19.90
N LYS A 232 -6.72 -10.36 19.67
CA LYS A 232 -5.33 -10.76 19.45
C LYS A 232 -4.98 -10.65 17.95
N PRO A 233 -3.84 -10.03 17.58
CA PRO A 233 -3.39 -9.97 16.19
C PRO A 233 -3.36 -11.35 15.50
N ALA A 234 -2.94 -12.39 16.21
CA ALA A 234 -2.88 -13.75 15.73
C ALA A 234 -4.22 -14.32 15.24
N GLU A 235 -5.34 -13.79 15.73
CA GLU A 235 -6.71 -14.22 15.43
C GLU A 235 -7.39 -13.32 14.38
N LEU A 236 -6.76 -12.20 14.00
CA LEU A 236 -7.25 -11.27 12.99
C LEU A 236 -6.60 -11.60 11.64
N PRO A 237 -7.35 -12.13 10.66
CA PRO A 237 -6.80 -12.42 9.33
C PRO A 237 -6.17 -11.20 8.69
N VAL A 238 -5.07 -11.38 7.95
CA VAL A 238 -4.58 -10.32 7.08
C VAL A 238 -5.59 -10.10 5.97
N MET A 239 -6.11 -8.88 5.87
CA MET A 239 -7.07 -8.53 4.84
C MET A 239 -6.36 -8.21 3.53
N GLN A 240 -6.96 -8.65 2.43
CA GLN A 240 -6.62 -8.17 1.10
C GLN A 240 -7.66 -7.14 0.65
N PRO A 241 -7.31 -6.20 -0.23
CA PRO A 241 -8.27 -5.24 -0.76
C PRO A 241 -9.41 -5.96 -1.47
N THR A 242 -10.63 -5.55 -1.17
CA THR A 242 -11.83 -5.99 -1.88
C THR A 242 -12.36 -4.90 -2.80
N LYS A 243 -11.89 -3.66 -2.61
CA LYS A 243 -12.27 -2.51 -3.41
C LYS A 243 -11.07 -2.02 -4.22
N PHE A 244 -11.22 -2.08 -5.53
CA PHE A 244 -10.30 -1.51 -6.51
C PHE A 244 -10.99 -0.34 -7.20
N GLU A 245 -10.21 0.66 -7.59
CA GLU A 245 -10.70 1.88 -8.22
C GLU A 245 -10.03 2.06 -9.59
N LEU A 246 -10.86 2.23 -10.63
CA LEU A 246 -10.46 2.63 -11.97
C LEU A 246 -10.68 4.13 -12.12
N VAL A 247 -9.60 4.89 -12.30
CA VAL A 247 -9.65 6.34 -12.53
C VAL A 247 -9.09 6.63 -13.90
N ILE A 248 -9.80 7.44 -14.69
CA ILE A 248 -9.40 7.82 -16.07
C ILE A 248 -9.41 9.35 -16.18
N ASN A 249 -8.32 9.91 -16.71
CA ASN A 249 -8.21 11.34 -17.00
C ASN A 249 -8.47 11.61 -18.49
N LEU A 250 -9.61 12.19 -18.82
CA LEU A 250 -10.00 12.50 -20.20
C LEU A 250 -9.21 13.66 -20.79
N THR A 251 -8.79 14.63 -19.98
CA THR A 251 -7.91 15.72 -20.45
C THR A 251 -6.59 15.12 -20.98
N THR A 252 -6.00 14.19 -20.23
CA THR A 252 -4.77 13.50 -20.63
C THR A 252 -5.00 12.58 -21.80
N ALA A 253 -6.13 11.83 -21.82
CA ALA A 253 -6.50 11.00 -22.97
C ALA A 253 -6.62 11.82 -24.26
N LYS A 254 -7.27 12.98 -24.19
CA LYS A 254 -7.41 13.92 -25.32
C LYS A 254 -6.05 14.45 -25.79
N ALA A 255 -5.13 14.76 -24.87
CA ALA A 255 -3.77 15.20 -25.19
C ALA A 255 -2.97 14.11 -25.93
N PHE A 256 -3.21 12.83 -25.63
CA PHE A 256 -2.64 11.68 -26.37
C PHE A 256 -3.38 11.33 -27.67
N GLY A 257 -4.48 12.05 -28.00
CA GLY A 257 -5.32 11.72 -29.15
C GLY A 257 -6.09 10.40 -28.99
N LEU A 258 -6.27 9.94 -27.75
CA LEU A 258 -6.95 8.69 -27.44
C LEU A 258 -8.46 8.88 -27.31
N LYS A 259 -9.22 7.98 -27.91
CA LYS A 259 -10.65 7.84 -27.70
C LYS A 259 -10.87 6.68 -26.72
N ILE A 260 -11.27 7.03 -25.50
CA ILE A 260 -11.53 6.03 -24.46
C ILE A 260 -12.81 5.24 -24.81
N PRO A 261 -12.78 3.91 -24.83
CA PRO A 261 -13.96 3.09 -25.09
C PRO A 261 -15.08 3.35 -24.08
N PRO A 262 -16.36 3.43 -24.52
CA PRO A 262 -17.48 3.61 -23.61
C PRO A 262 -17.58 2.54 -22.51
N THR A 263 -17.16 1.32 -22.80
CA THR A 263 -17.09 0.20 -21.85
C THR A 263 -16.12 0.46 -20.70
N LEU A 264 -14.99 1.12 -20.95
CA LEU A 264 -14.07 1.55 -19.91
C LEU A 264 -14.63 2.70 -19.07
N LEU A 265 -15.23 3.70 -19.72
CA LEU A 265 -15.87 4.83 -19.02
C LEU A 265 -17.02 4.38 -18.12
N ALA A 266 -17.84 3.42 -18.57
CA ALA A 266 -18.94 2.89 -17.77
C ALA A 266 -18.49 2.11 -16.51
N ARG A 267 -17.23 1.66 -16.50
CA ARG A 267 -16.63 0.92 -15.38
C ARG A 267 -15.70 1.76 -14.53
N ALA A 268 -15.41 2.98 -14.95
CA ALA A 268 -14.58 3.89 -14.17
C ALA A 268 -15.32 4.33 -12.90
N ASP A 269 -14.63 4.24 -11.76
CA ASP A 269 -15.10 4.77 -10.48
C ASP A 269 -15.02 6.30 -10.45
N GLU A 270 -14.06 6.87 -11.23
CA GLU A 270 -13.89 8.30 -11.37
C GLU A 270 -13.38 8.64 -12.78
N VAL A 271 -13.96 9.67 -13.36
CA VAL A 271 -13.54 10.25 -14.64
C VAL A 271 -13.18 11.71 -14.40
N ILE A 272 -11.94 12.09 -14.71
CA ILE A 272 -11.41 13.46 -14.56
C ILE A 272 -11.52 14.14 -15.92
N GLU A 273 -12.21 15.30 -15.97
CA GLU A 273 -12.48 16.10 -17.16
C GLU A 273 -11.58 17.35 -17.24
#